data_c636964744a5d1b5d1b80cf8f8ec0255
#
_entry.id   c636964744a5d1b5d1b80cf8f8ec0255
#
_cell.length_a   1.000
_cell.length_b   1.000
_cell.length_c   1.000
_cell.angle_alpha   90.00
_cell.angle_beta   90.00
_cell.angle_gamma   90.00
#
_symmetry.space_group_name_H-M   'P 1'
#
loop_
_entity.id
_entity.type
_entity.pdbx_description
1 polymer ?
#
loop_
_entity_poly.entity_id
_entity_poly.type
_entity_poly.pdbx_seq_one_letter_code
_entity_poly.pdbx_strand_id
1 'polypeptide(L)'
;MGQVSRKLKKYILGIALGIALMCGKESYAQYNREYFFWVGRSCMMNNDYQEAIRTLNTLLRFDEDAFEGYFLRGIAKYNLDDLLGAEDDFSTAIRLNPVYTQAY
;
A
#
# COMPACT_ATOMS: atom_id res chain seq x y z
N MET A 1 -30.44 -29.39 11.71
CA MET A 1 -29.87 -28.15 11.18
C MET A 1 -28.46 -27.87 11.65
N GLY A 2 -28.04 -28.15 12.88
CA GLY A 2 -26.68 -27.98 13.36
C GLY A 2 -25.63 -28.81 12.62
N GLN A 3 -25.95 -29.94 12.04
CA GLN A 3 -25.01 -30.79 11.29
C GLN A 3 -24.69 -30.24 9.91
N VAL A 4 -25.65 -29.61 9.24
CA VAL A 4 -25.45 -29.00 7.92
C VAL A 4 -24.53 -27.74 8.05
N SER A 5 -24.75 -26.98 9.11
CA SER A 5 -23.91 -25.80 9.41
C SER A 5 -22.44 -26.16 9.69
N ARG A 6 -22.19 -27.29 10.37
CA ARG A 6 -20.83 -27.77 10.63
C ARG A 6 -20.12 -28.26 9.38
N LYS A 7 -20.82 -28.99 8.51
CA LYS A 7 -20.30 -29.45 7.23
C LYS A 7 -19.97 -28.26 6.31
N LEU A 8 -20.87 -27.28 6.25
CA LEU A 8 -20.66 -26.04 5.48
C LEU A 8 -19.47 -25.24 5.99
N LYS A 9 -19.32 -25.10 7.30
CA LYS A 9 -18.16 -24.42 7.89
C LYS A 9 -16.85 -25.13 7.54
N LYS A 10 -16.85 -26.46 7.54
CA LYS A 10 -15.69 -27.27 7.20
C LYS A 10 -15.29 -27.08 5.73
N TYR A 11 -16.26 -27.03 4.82
CA TYR A 11 -16.06 -26.79 3.39
C TYR A 11 -15.61 -25.35 3.12
N ILE A 12 -16.22 -24.39 3.78
CA ILE A 12 -15.85 -22.96 3.65
C ILE A 12 -14.41 -22.73 4.16
N LEU A 13 -14.04 -23.32 5.29
CA LEU A 13 -12.69 -23.27 5.81
C LEU A 13 -11.68 -23.95 4.87
N GLY A 14 -12.03 -25.09 4.29
CA GLY A 14 -11.18 -25.80 3.32
C GLY A 14 -11.02 -25.00 2.03
N ILE A 15 -12.08 -24.40 1.53
CA ILE A 15 -12.07 -23.56 0.33
C ILE A 15 -11.28 -22.26 0.59
N ALA A 16 -11.47 -21.62 1.74
CA ALA A 16 -10.74 -20.42 2.12
C ALA A 16 -9.24 -20.70 2.27
N LEU A 17 -8.88 -21.81 2.89
CA LEU A 17 -7.49 -22.26 3.00
C LEU A 17 -6.90 -22.63 1.63
N GLY A 18 -7.70 -23.31 0.78
CA GLY A 18 -7.30 -23.67 -0.57
C GLY A 18 -7.08 -22.45 -1.46
N ILE A 19 -7.95 -21.47 -1.37
CA ILE A 19 -7.82 -20.19 -2.10
C ILE A 19 -6.60 -19.42 -1.60
N ALA A 20 -6.36 -19.36 -0.29
CA ALA A 20 -5.20 -18.71 0.28
C ALA A 20 -3.89 -19.39 -0.15
N LEU A 21 -3.90 -20.73 -0.29
CA LEU A 21 -2.75 -21.49 -0.77
C LEU A 21 -2.55 -21.37 -2.29
N MET A 22 -3.64 -21.31 -3.06
CA MET A 22 -3.60 -21.23 -4.53
C MET A 22 -3.33 -19.81 -5.04
N CYS A 23 -3.88 -18.80 -4.39
CA CYS A 23 -3.64 -17.40 -4.76
C CYS A 23 -2.26 -16.91 -4.36
N GLY A 24 -1.55 -17.66 -3.52
CA GLY A 24 -0.17 -17.43 -3.14
C GLY A 24 0.06 -16.11 -2.41
N LYS A 25 1.31 -15.87 -2.09
CA LYS A 25 1.75 -14.66 -1.40
C LYS A 25 1.55 -13.39 -2.23
N GLU A 26 1.51 -13.52 -3.56
CA GLU A 26 1.42 -12.36 -4.48
C GLU A 26 0.09 -11.63 -4.38
N SER A 27 -1.03 -12.36 -4.35
CA SER A 27 -2.37 -11.78 -4.26
C SER A 27 -2.59 -11.09 -2.91
N TYR A 28 -2.11 -11.68 -1.84
CA TYR A 28 -2.19 -11.11 -0.50
C TYR A 28 -1.30 -9.86 -0.36
N ALA A 29 -0.10 -9.91 -0.90
CA ALA A 29 0.82 -8.77 -0.90
C ALA A 29 0.27 -7.62 -1.75
N GLN A 30 -0.35 -7.90 -2.89
CA GLN A 30 -0.98 -6.90 -3.75
C GLN A 30 -2.16 -6.23 -3.07
N TYR A 31 -3.01 -7.00 -2.39
CA TYR A 31 -4.12 -6.47 -1.62
C TYR A 31 -3.64 -5.52 -0.52
N ASN A 32 -2.60 -5.90 0.21
CA ASN A 32 -2.04 -5.07 1.26
C ASN A 32 -1.41 -3.79 0.70
N ARG A 33 -0.74 -3.86 -0.44
CA ARG A 33 -0.17 -2.71 -1.12
C ARG A 33 -1.25 -1.69 -1.47
N GLU A 34 -2.32 -2.14 -2.11
CA GLU A 34 -3.43 -1.26 -2.51
C GLU A 34 -4.12 -0.64 -1.30
N TYR A 35 -4.31 -1.42 -0.25
CA TYR A 35 -4.91 -0.94 0.99
C TYR A 35 -4.08 0.20 1.60
N PHE A 36 -2.79 0.00 1.78
CA PHE A 36 -1.92 1.01 2.37
C PHE A 36 -1.77 2.25 1.48
N PHE A 37 -1.77 2.07 0.18
CA PHE A 37 -1.76 3.17 -0.78
C PHE A 37 -3.04 4.01 -0.63
N TRP A 38 -4.17 3.36 -0.57
CA TRP A 38 -5.48 4.01 -0.40
C TRP A 38 -5.58 4.78 0.91
N VAL A 39 -5.16 4.16 2.01
CA VAL A 39 -5.17 4.79 3.34
C VAL A 39 -4.21 5.98 3.36
N GLY A 40 -3.01 5.83 2.83
CA GLY A 40 -2.04 6.92 2.73
C GLY A 40 -2.59 8.12 1.95
N ARG A 41 -3.22 7.85 0.83
CA ARG A 41 -3.84 8.88 0.01
C ARG A 41 -5.01 9.57 0.74
N SER A 42 -5.81 8.80 1.46
CA SER A 42 -6.91 9.35 2.28
C SER A 42 -6.39 10.28 3.37
N CYS A 43 -5.30 9.89 4.04
CA CYS A 43 -4.65 10.74 5.04
C CYS A 43 -4.15 12.05 4.41
N MET A 44 -3.60 11.99 3.20
CA MET A 44 -3.17 13.18 2.46
C MET A 44 -4.33 14.13 2.18
N MET A 45 -5.49 13.59 1.79
CA MET A 45 -6.69 14.39 1.53
C MET A 45 -7.21 15.06 2.80
N ASN A 46 -6.99 14.45 3.96
CA ASN A 46 -7.39 15.00 5.26
C ASN A 46 -6.31 15.87 5.89
N ASN A 47 -5.21 16.13 5.18
CA ASN A 47 -4.06 16.88 5.66
C ASN A 47 -3.38 16.25 6.88
N ASP A 48 -3.57 14.95 7.08
CA ASP A 48 -2.90 14.19 8.14
C ASP A 48 -1.60 13.60 7.58
N TYR A 49 -0.62 14.49 7.41
CA TYR A 49 0.63 14.17 6.73
C TYR A 49 1.50 13.18 7.53
N GLN A 50 1.47 13.26 8.84
CA GLN A 50 2.24 12.33 9.68
C GLN A 50 1.72 10.90 9.58
N GLU A 51 0.41 10.73 9.64
CA GLU A 51 -0.20 9.41 9.48
C GLU A 51 -0.03 8.90 8.05
N ALA A 52 -0.10 9.79 7.06
CA ALA A 52 0.21 9.46 5.68
C ALA A 52 1.62 8.89 5.54
N ILE A 53 2.61 9.53 6.15
CA ILE A 53 4.01 9.06 6.12
C ILE A 53 4.13 7.67 6.76
N ARG A 54 3.50 7.45 7.91
CA ARG A 54 3.52 6.13 8.59
C ARG A 54 2.95 5.04 7.71
N THR A 55 1.81 5.32 7.10
CA THR A 55 1.10 4.39 6.22
C THR A 55 1.92 4.09 4.98
N LEU A 56 2.50 5.13 4.36
CA LEU A 56 3.33 4.98 3.17
C LEU A 56 4.66 4.28 3.48
N ASN A 57 5.22 4.49 4.67
CA ASN A 57 6.38 3.72 5.11
C ASN A 57 6.07 2.22 5.16
N THR A 58 4.88 1.84 5.63
CA THR A 58 4.43 0.45 5.64
C THR A 58 4.27 -0.08 4.22
N LEU A 59 3.65 0.70 3.34
CA LEU A 59 3.51 0.35 1.92
C LEU A 59 4.88 0.04 1.30
N LEU A 60 5.87 0.91 1.52
CA LEU A 60 7.18 0.80 0.91
C LEU A 60 8.02 -0.36 1.47
N ARG A 61 7.67 -0.90 2.64
CA ARG A 61 8.24 -2.15 3.14
C ARG A 61 7.76 -3.36 2.35
N PHE A 62 6.50 -3.32 1.88
CA PHE A 62 5.93 -4.39 1.07
C PHE A 62 6.32 -4.28 -0.39
N ASP A 63 6.48 -3.06 -0.89
CA ASP A 63 6.81 -2.80 -2.29
C ASP A 63 7.80 -1.64 -2.37
N GLU A 64 9.07 -1.98 -2.45
CA GLU A 64 10.17 -1.01 -2.54
C GLU A 64 10.18 -0.24 -3.86
N ASP A 65 9.50 -0.75 -4.88
CA ASP A 65 9.46 -0.17 -6.22
C ASP A 65 8.18 0.65 -6.47
N ALA A 66 7.37 0.89 -5.43
CA ALA A 66 6.14 1.67 -5.54
C ALA A 66 6.47 3.17 -5.66
N PHE A 67 6.74 3.64 -6.88
CA PHE A 67 7.11 5.05 -7.13
C PHE A 67 6.04 6.02 -6.64
N GLU A 68 4.78 5.65 -6.74
CA GLU A 68 3.65 6.46 -6.25
C GLU A 68 3.70 6.66 -4.74
N GLY A 69 4.15 5.63 -4.00
CA GLY A 69 4.36 5.70 -2.56
C GLY A 69 5.43 6.71 -2.18
N TYR A 70 6.56 6.70 -2.88
CA TYR A 70 7.62 7.69 -2.67
C TYR A 70 7.14 9.09 -3.01
N PHE A 71 6.41 9.25 -4.10
CA PHE A 71 5.89 10.54 -4.53
C PHE A 71 4.93 11.13 -3.48
N LEU A 72 3.96 10.34 -3.00
CA LEU A 72 3.03 10.79 -1.98
C LEU A 72 3.73 11.11 -0.66
N ARG A 73 4.69 10.26 -0.26
CA ARG A 73 5.46 10.49 0.96
C ARG A 73 6.30 11.77 0.84
N GLY A 74 6.85 12.03 -0.33
CA GLY A 74 7.56 13.27 -0.62
C GLY A 74 6.66 14.50 -0.45
N ILE A 75 5.42 14.44 -0.96
CA ILE A 75 4.45 15.52 -0.79
C ILE A 75 4.13 15.74 0.70
N ALA A 76 3.92 14.66 1.45
CA ALA A 76 3.64 14.73 2.88
C ALA A 76 4.80 15.36 3.65
N LYS A 77 6.04 14.96 3.35
CA LYS A 77 7.24 15.54 3.95
C LYS A 77 7.39 17.01 3.59
N TYR A 78 7.11 17.37 2.35
CA TYR A 78 7.14 18.77 1.90
C TYR A 78 6.18 19.63 2.71
N ASN A 79 4.96 19.16 2.94
CA ASN A 79 3.96 19.88 3.73
C ASN A 79 4.32 19.97 5.22
N LEU A 80 5.22 19.11 5.70
CA LEU A 80 5.75 19.16 7.06
C LEU A 80 7.11 19.90 7.14
N ASP A 81 7.48 20.61 6.09
CA ASP A 81 8.74 21.37 5.97
C ASP A 81 10.00 20.50 5.99
N ASP A 82 9.87 19.18 5.78
CA ASP A 82 11.01 18.29 5.58
C ASP A 82 11.40 18.29 4.10
N LEU A 83 12.08 19.36 3.69
CA LEU A 83 12.42 19.58 2.29
C LEU A 83 13.46 18.59 1.77
N LEU A 84 14.43 18.23 2.60
CA LEU A 84 15.47 17.25 2.23
C LEU A 84 14.88 15.86 2.07
N GLY A 85 14.00 15.44 2.99
CA GLY A 85 13.31 14.17 2.88
C GLY A 85 12.37 14.12 1.67
N ALA A 86 11.70 15.23 1.38
CA ALA A 86 10.83 15.35 0.21
C ALA A 86 11.64 15.22 -1.08
N GLU A 87 12.77 15.93 -1.20
CA GLU A 87 13.65 15.86 -2.37
C GLU A 87 14.15 14.44 -2.61
N ASP A 88 14.55 13.75 -1.54
CA ASP A 88 15.03 12.37 -1.60
C ASP A 88 13.93 11.42 -2.13
N ASP A 89 12.71 11.56 -1.62
CA ASP A 89 11.58 10.74 -2.06
C ASP A 89 11.17 11.05 -3.51
N PHE A 90 11.16 12.33 -3.90
CA PHE A 90 10.87 12.71 -5.28
C PHE A 90 11.93 12.18 -6.25
N SER A 91 13.19 12.25 -5.87
CA SER A 91 14.29 11.71 -6.68
C SER A 91 14.16 10.20 -6.86
N THR A 92 13.77 9.47 -5.81
CA THR A 92 13.52 8.03 -5.88
C THR A 92 12.35 7.71 -6.78
N ALA A 93 11.25 8.46 -6.67
CA ALA A 93 10.07 8.28 -7.53
C ALA A 93 10.42 8.49 -9.01
N ILE A 94 11.19 9.52 -9.32
CA ILE A 94 11.65 9.83 -10.66
C ILE A 94 12.52 8.69 -11.22
N ARG A 95 13.45 8.19 -10.42
CA ARG A 95 14.32 7.09 -10.80
C ARG A 95 13.55 5.82 -11.12
N LEU A 96 12.51 5.52 -10.32
CA LEU A 96 11.68 4.33 -10.50
C LEU A 96 10.73 4.45 -11.69
N ASN A 97 10.26 5.66 -11.98
CA ASN A 97 9.39 5.91 -13.13
C ASN A 97 9.71 7.27 -13.78
N PRO A 98 10.69 7.31 -14.70
CA PRO A 98 11.07 8.56 -15.35
C PRO A 98 9.96 9.20 -16.19
N VAL A 99 9.01 8.42 -16.69
CA VAL A 99 7.89 8.90 -17.51
C VAL A 99 6.93 9.76 -16.68
N TYR A 100 6.83 9.49 -15.39
CA TYR A 100 5.93 10.21 -14.48
C TYR A 100 6.31 11.70 -14.34
N THR A 101 7.59 12.04 -14.53
CA THR A 101 8.06 13.43 -14.45
C THR A 101 7.60 14.30 -15.60
N GLN A 102 7.23 13.72 -16.73
CA GLN A 102 6.75 14.48 -17.88
C GLN A 102 5.29 14.96 -17.69
N ALA A 103 4.59 14.46 -16.69
CA ALA A 103 3.24 14.90 -16.34
C ALA A 103 3.24 16.22 -15.56
N TYR A 104 4.39 16.71 -15.17
CA TYR A 104 4.60 17.98 -14.49
C TYR A 104 5.23 18.99 -15.44
#